data_b6fb07896e5558affae2467b8ab0213d
#
_entry.id   b6fb07896e5558affae2467b8ab0213d
#
_cell.length_a   1.000
_cell.length_b   1.000
_cell.length_c   1.000
_cell.angle_alpha   90.00
_cell.angle_beta   90.00
_cell.angle_gamma   90.00
#
_symmetry.space_group_name_H-M   'P 1'
#
loop_
_entity.id
_entity.type
_entity.pdbx_description
1 polymer ?
#
loop_
_entity_poly.entity_id
_entity_poly.type
_entity_poly.pdbx_seq_one_letter_code
_entity_poly.pdbx_strand_id
1 'polypeptide(L)'
;LHKAIRRQRQMCIRDRLKTGRDIILMALMGAEEYGFATSALIVLGCVMMRKCHQNTCPVGVATQNEELRKRFHGRSEYLVNFFTFLAQEVREYLAEMGFTKMDDIIGRTDLIERKSVAGDPNPKHALIDFTKLLARIDNSAAIRHVTDQEHGISTVKDVTIIDAAQEAIEHEKEVSLEYTIANTDRATGAMLSGVIAKKYGEKGLPEHTLNVKFKGSAGQSFGAFLVPGVNFKLEGEANDYLGKGLSGGRIAVLPPIRSNFEAEKNTIAGNTLLYGA
;
A
#
# COMPACT_ATOMS: atom_id res chain seq x y z
N LEU A 1 -14.55 17.72 -4.87
CA LEU A 1 -13.41 18.40 -4.19
C LEU A 1 -13.09 17.77 -2.82
N HIS A 2 -14.10 17.46 -1.99
CA HIS A 2 -13.87 16.88 -0.64
C HIS A 2 -13.18 15.51 -0.62
N LYS A 3 -13.45 14.63 -1.58
CA LYS A 3 -12.79 13.31 -1.68
C LYS A 3 -11.31 13.41 -2.05
N ALA A 4 -10.94 14.34 -2.93
CA ALA A 4 -9.55 14.55 -3.35
C ALA A 4 -8.71 15.19 -2.23
N ILE A 5 -9.26 16.13 -1.47
CA ILE A 5 -8.59 16.77 -0.33
C ILE A 5 -8.34 15.76 0.80
N ARG A 6 -9.29 14.85 1.10
CA ARG A 6 -9.10 13.79 2.10
C ARG A 6 -7.99 12.82 1.70
N ARG A 7 -7.93 12.38 0.43
CA ARG A 7 -6.83 11.51 -0.05
C ARG A 7 -5.47 12.18 0.01
N GLN A 8 -5.37 13.48 -0.31
CA GLN A 8 -4.12 14.23 -0.18
C GLN A 8 -3.69 14.39 1.28
N ARG A 9 -4.62 14.60 2.22
CA ARG A 9 -4.30 14.70 3.65
C ARG A 9 -3.74 13.39 4.21
N GLN A 10 -4.25 12.23 3.80
CA GLN A 10 -3.72 10.91 4.19
C GLN A 10 -2.32 10.62 3.60
N MET A 11 -1.98 11.16 2.43
CA MET A 11 -0.76 10.81 1.70
C MET A 11 0.45 11.69 1.99
N CYS A 12 0.30 12.90 2.53
CA CYS A 12 1.37 13.90 2.56
C CYS A 12 2.37 13.78 3.72
N ILE A 13 2.27 12.78 4.62
CA ILE A 13 2.96 12.85 5.92
C ILE A 13 4.05 11.76 6.08
N ARG A 14 4.61 11.25 4.99
CA ARG A 14 5.50 10.09 5.05
C ARG A 14 6.88 10.33 5.67
N ASP A 15 7.49 11.49 5.54
CA ASP A 15 8.93 11.61 5.79
C ASP A 15 9.34 12.57 6.93
N ARG A 16 8.40 13.28 7.55
CA ARG A 16 8.73 14.36 8.48
C ARG A 16 8.16 14.22 9.88
N LEU A 17 7.25 13.28 10.13
CA LEU A 17 6.74 13.06 11.48
C LEU A 17 7.81 12.40 12.34
N LYS A 18 8.18 13.05 13.45
CA LYS A 18 9.22 12.58 14.37
C LYS A 18 8.79 12.67 15.82
N THR A 19 7.86 13.57 16.14
CA THR A 19 7.45 13.92 17.50
C THR A 19 5.93 13.84 17.65
N GLY A 20 5.44 13.73 18.88
CA GLY A 20 4.01 13.81 19.19
C GLY A 20 3.41 15.15 18.80
N ARG A 21 4.19 16.24 18.91
CA ARG A 21 3.77 17.56 18.44
C ARG A 21 3.48 17.59 16.94
N ASP A 22 4.28 16.89 16.11
CA ASP A 22 4.02 16.82 14.67
C ASP A 22 2.68 16.12 14.41
N ILE A 23 2.38 15.04 15.14
CA ILE A 23 1.12 14.30 15.04
C ILE A 23 -0.05 15.21 15.41
N ILE A 24 0.02 15.93 16.54
CA ILE A 24 -1.04 16.84 16.98
C ILE A 24 -1.29 17.91 15.94
N LEU A 25 -0.26 18.57 15.42
CA LEU A 25 -0.41 19.59 14.38
C LEU A 25 -1.09 19.02 13.13
N MET A 26 -0.72 17.81 12.72
CA MET A 26 -1.34 17.18 11.55
C MET A 26 -2.79 16.78 11.83
N ALA A 27 -3.11 16.31 13.04
CA ALA A 27 -4.48 16.03 13.46
C ALA A 27 -5.35 17.31 13.40
N LEU A 28 -4.87 18.41 13.97
CA LEU A 28 -5.55 19.71 13.92
C LEU A 28 -5.77 20.18 12.47
N MET A 29 -4.88 19.81 11.54
CA MET A 29 -5.03 20.07 10.11
C MET A 29 -5.90 19.02 9.38
N GLY A 30 -6.42 18.01 10.09
CA GLY A 30 -7.38 17.03 9.60
C GLY A 30 -6.79 15.69 9.15
N ALA A 31 -5.57 15.34 9.58
CA ALA A 31 -5.03 14.00 9.38
C ALA A 31 -5.65 13.03 10.39
N GLU A 32 -5.97 11.83 9.93
CA GLU A 32 -6.54 10.72 10.72
C GLU A 32 -5.57 9.53 10.81
N GLU A 33 -4.65 9.42 9.84
CA GLU A 33 -3.64 8.37 9.76
C GLU A 33 -2.24 8.97 9.58
N TYR A 34 -1.25 8.37 10.24
CA TYR A 34 0.11 8.90 10.31
C TYR A 34 1.11 7.86 9.82
N GLY A 35 1.79 8.17 8.72
CA GLY A 35 2.84 7.32 8.16
C GLY A 35 4.22 7.71 8.67
N PHE A 36 5.02 6.73 9.10
CA PHE A 36 6.38 6.91 9.57
C PHE A 36 7.34 6.09 8.70
N ALA A 37 8.32 6.73 8.11
CA ALA A 37 9.37 6.05 7.37
C ALA A 37 10.75 6.41 7.93
N THR A 38 11.14 7.66 7.82
CA THR A 38 12.48 8.13 8.18
C THR A 38 12.80 7.97 9.66
N SER A 39 11.88 8.34 10.56
CA SER A 39 12.09 8.19 12.01
C SER A 39 12.22 6.72 12.40
N ALA A 40 11.38 5.84 11.87
CA ALA A 40 11.47 4.40 12.11
C ALA A 40 12.81 3.81 11.61
N LEU A 41 13.26 4.22 10.42
CA LEU A 41 14.55 3.79 9.89
C LEU A 41 15.74 4.28 10.75
N ILE A 42 15.70 5.53 11.23
CA ILE A 42 16.73 6.08 12.12
C ILE A 42 16.81 5.28 13.42
N VAL A 43 15.68 4.96 14.03
CA VAL A 43 15.60 4.13 15.24
C VAL A 43 16.21 2.75 15.03
N LEU A 44 16.11 2.21 13.80
CA LEU A 44 16.77 0.95 13.41
C LEU A 44 18.25 1.11 13.02
N GLY A 45 18.83 2.31 13.14
CA GLY A 45 20.25 2.55 12.87
C GLY A 45 20.57 3.13 11.49
N CYS A 46 19.58 3.64 10.75
CA CYS A 46 19.83 4.30 9.47
C CYS A 46 20.60 5.60 9.65
N VAL A 47 21.70 5.76 8.92
CA VAL A 47 22.57 6.96 8.95
C VAL A 47 22.22 7.98 7.85
N MET A 48 21.09 7.85 7.19
CA MET A 48 20.55 8.81 6.22
C MET A 48 21.46 9.12 5.02
N MET A 49 22.28 8.16 4.57
CA MET A 49 23.15 8.34 3.39
C MET A 49 22.41 8.53 2.06
N ARG A 50 21.12 8.18 2.00
CA ARG A 50 20.27 8.31 0.80
C ARG A 50 20.76 7.54 -0.44
N LYS A 51 21.57 6.49 -0.26
CA LYS A 51 22.09 5.60 -1.32
C LYS A 51 21.45 4.21 -1.31
N CYS A 52 20.25 4.07 -0.74
CA CYS A 52 19.54 2.79 -0.62
C CYS A 52 19.32 2.10 -1.96
N HIS A 53 19.05 2.89 -3.01
CA HIS A 53 18.85 2.41 -4.38
C HIS A 53 20.09 1.78 -5.03
N GLN A 54 21.28 1.99 -4.45
CA GLN A 54 22.53 1.45 -4.99
C GLN A 54 22.95 0.13 -4.35
N ASN A 55 22.14 -0.43 -3.46
CA ASN A 55 22.47 -1.66 -2.71
C ASN A 55 23.76 -1.56 -1.86
N THR A 56 24.16 -0.35 -1.47
CA THR A 56 25.43 -0.05 -0.77
C THR A 56 25.22 0.50 0.65
N CYS A 57 24.10 0.14 1.29
CA CYS A 57 23.79 0.64 2.64
C CYS A 57 24.86 0.17 3.66
N PRO A 58 25.66 1.08 4.26
CA PRO A 58 26.79 0.70 5.08
C PRO A 58 26.39 0.11 6.45
N VAL A 59 25.15 0.35 6.87
CA VAL A 59 24.59 -0.14 8.14
C VAL A 59 23.63 -1.31 7.96
N GLY A 60 23.47 -1.82 6.75
CA GLY A 60 22.71 -3.02 6.47
C GLY A 60 21.17 -2.91 6.49
N VAL A 61 20.61 -1.72 6.75
CA VAL A 61 19.13 -1.54 6.86
C VAL A 61 18.42 -1.75 5.52
N ALA A 62 19.03 -1.29 4.42
CA ALA A 62 18.40 -1.29 3.11
C ALA A 62 19.40 -1.79 2.04
N THR A 63 19.73 -3.07 2.09
CA THR A 63 20.63 -3.72 1.13
C THR A 63 20.32 -5.21 1.04
N GLN A 64 20.55 -5.80 -0.12
CA GLN A 64 20.54 -7.24 -0.35
C GLN A 64 21.95 -7.86 -0.30
N ASN A 65 23.00 -7.05 -0.19
CA ASN A 65 24.36 -7.53 -0.04
C ASN A 65 24.54 -8.22 1.32
N GLU A 66 24.90 -9.50 1.32
CA GLU A 66 24.98 -10.35 2.51
C GLU A 66 25.97 -9.81 3.56
N GLU A 67 27.14 -9.31 3.13
CA GLU A 67 28.15 -8.78 4.04
C GLU A 67 27.70 -7.45 4.69
N LEU A 68 27.00 -6.62 3.96
CA LEU A 68 26.45 -5.39 4.52
C LEU A 68 25.25 -5.67 5.44
N ARG A 69 24.43 -6.67 5.14
CA ARG A 69 23.30 -7.09 6.02
C ARG A 69 23.77 -7.55 7.39
N LYS A 70 24.94 -8.18 7.50
CA LYS A 70 25.51 -8.59 8.80
C LYS A 70 25.77 -7.41 9.74
N ARG A 71 25.85 -6.18 9.22
CA ARG A 71 26.04 -4.95 9.99
C ARG A 71 24.75 -4.38 10.57
N PHE A 72 23.62 -4.98 10.27
CA PHE A 72 22.35 -4.53 10.80
C PHE A 72 22.17 -4.92 12.26
N HIS A 73 22.02 -3.94 13.13
CA HIS A 73 21.85 -4.11 14.57
C HIS A 73 20.48 -3.63 15.10
N GLY A 74 19.56 -3.28 14.20
CA GLY A 74 18.19 -2.88 14.56
C GLY A 74 17.43 -4.02 15.23
N ARG A 75 16.58 -3.65 16.19
CA ARG A 75 15.71 -4.59 16.90
C ARG A 75 14.28 -4.06 16.89
N SER A 76 13.32 -4.97 16.88
CA SER A 76 11.88 -4.63 16.93
C SER A 76 11.52 -3.83 18.19
N GLU A 77 12.16 -4.16 19.32
CA GLU A 77 11.93 -3.48 20.61
C GLU A 77 12.23 -1.99 20.55
N TYR A 78 13.21 -1.58 19.74
CA TYR A 78 13.53 -0.16 19.56
C TYR A 78 12.36 0.60 18.93
N LEU A 79 11.71 0.01 17.94
CA LEU A 79 10.51 0.58 17.32
C LEU A 79 9.32 0.59 18.27
N VAL A 80 9.10 -0.49 19.00
CA VAL A 80 8.01 -0.57 20.01
C VAL A 80 8.18 0.53 21.03
N ASN A 81 9.38 0.69 21.60
CA ASN A 81 9.68 1.74 22.58
C ASN A 81 9.50 3.13 21.98
N PHE A 82 10.03 3.38 20.78
CA PHE A 82 9.90 4.67 20.10
C PHE A 82 8.43 5.06 19.90
N PHE A 83 7.60 4.15 19.37
CA PHE A 83 6.18 4.45 19.15
C PHE A 83 5.38 4.54 20.46
N THR A 84 5.77 3.81 21.51
CA THR A 84 5.17 3.94 22.84
C THR A 84 5.44 5.32 23.41
N PHE A 85 6.70 5.81 23.36
CA PHE A 85 7.03 7.15 23.81
C PHE A 85 6.38 8.24 22.98
N LEU A 86 6.32 8.04 21.65
CA LEU A 86 5.62 8.96 20.75
C LEU A 86 4.12 9.07 21.08
N ALA A 87 3.47 7.93 21.35
CA ALA A 87 2.07 7.91 21.77
C ALA A 87 1.87 8.57 23.14
N GLN A 88 2.82 8.41 24.06
CA GLN A 88 2.76 9.07 25.35
C GLN A 88 2.90 10.59 25.19
N GLU A 89 3.82 11.08 24.36
CA GLU A 89 3.96 12.51 24.07
C GLU A 89 2.66 13.08 23.46
N VAL A 90 1.99 12.35 22.55
CA VAL A 90 0.67 12.74 22.03
C VAL A 90 -0.35 12.86 23.14
N ARG A 91 -0.39 11.90 24.06
CA ARG A 91 -1.32 11.95 25.22
C ARG A 91 -1.09 13.17 26.12
N GLU A 92 0.17 13.53 26.32
CA GLU A 92 0.53 14.71 27.13
C GLU A 92 0.02 15.98 26.46
N TYR A 93 0.24 16.16 25.15
CA TYR A 93 -0.32 17.31 24.43
C TYR A 93 -1.85 17.34 24.43
N LEU A 94 -2.52 16.19 24.28
CA LEU A 94 -3.97 16.13 24.39
C LEU A 94 -4.44 16.62 25.77
N ALA A 95 -3.78 16.15 26.83
CA ALA A 95 -4.11 16.54 28.21
C ALA A 95 -3.89 18.03 28.44
N GLU A 96 -2.77 18.60 27.97
CA GLU A 96 -2.48 20.04 28.04
C GLU A 96 -3.54 20.88 27.35
N MET A 97 -4.05 20.40 26.21
CA MET A 97 -5.14 21.05 25.46
C MET A 97 -6.55 20.78 26.02
N GLY A 98 -6.68 19.91 27.04
CA GLY A 98 -7.97 19.54 27.66
C GLY A 98 -8.80 18.54 26.88
N PHE A 99 -8.18 17.74 25.99
CA PHE A 99 -8.84 16.70 25.20
C PHE A 99 -8.47 15.31 25.69
N THR A 100 -9.42 14.36 25.55
CA THR A 100 -9.23 12.95 25.92
C THR A 100 -9.11 12.01 24.72
N LYS A 101 -9.48 12.46 23.51
CA LYS A 101 -9.51 11.66 22.30
C LYS A 101 -8.89 12.42 21.13
N MET A 102 -8.17 11.70 20.28
CA MET A 102 -7.65 12.25 19.01
C MET A 102 -8.77 12.75 18.09
N ASP A 103 -9.89 12.04 18.05
CA ASP A 103 -11.05 12.40 17.23
C ASP A 103 -11.59 13.80 17.51
N ASP A 104 -11.44 14.29 18.73
CA ASP A 104 -11.97 15.60 19.15
C ASP A 104 -11.16 16.77 18.61
N ILE A 105 -9.91 16.53 18.19
CA ILE A 105 -9.01 17.55 17.64
C ILE A 105 -8.85 17.50 16.13
N ILE A 106 -9.34 16.46 15.45
CA ILE A 106 -9.21 16.32 13.99
C ILE A 106 -9.88 17.51 13.28
N GLY A 107 -9.09 18.22 12.45
CA GLY A 107 -9.57 19.35 11.67
C GLY A 107 -9.86 20.62 12.47
N ARG A 108 -9.51 20.67 13.76
CA ARG A 108 -9.69 21.84 14.64
C ARG A 108 -8.58 22.86 14.40
N THR A 109 -8.53 23.42 13.18
CA THR A 109 -7.56 24.46 12.81
C THR A 109 -7.71 25.75 13.63
N ASP A 110 -8.86 25.94 14.26
CA ASP A 110 -9.12 27.02 15.22
C ASP A 110 -8.24 26.96 16.49
N LEU A 111 -7.64 25.81 16.78
CA LEU A 111 -6.69 25.63 17.89
C LEU A 111 -5.23 25.90 17.49
N ILE A 112 -4.98 26.26 16.24
CA ILE A 112 -3.64 26.60 15.75
C ILE A 112 -3.49 28.11 15.68
N GLU A 113 -2.58 28.64 16.47
CA GLU A 113 -2.22 30.05 16.42
C GLU A 113 -0.84 30.22 15.75
N ARG A 114 -0.75 31.24 14.88
CA ARG A 114 0.53 31.61 14.28
C ARG A 114 1.41 32.26 15.34
N LYS A 115 2.61 31.71 15.56
CA LYS A 115 3.60 32.35 16.42
C LYS A 115 3.94 33.74 15.87
N SER A 116 4.02 34.72 16.78
CA SER A 116 4.47 36.06 16.42
C SER A 116 5.83 36.02 15.74
N VAL A 117 5.98 36.74 14.65
CA VAL A 117 7.24 36.92 13.91
C VAL A 117 7.96 38.22 14.30
N ALA A 118 7.47 38.93 15.30
CA ALA A 118 8.13 40.13 15.82
C ALA A 118 9.51 39.75 16.38
N GLY A 119 10.57 40.35 15.86
CA GLY A 119 11.96 40.01 16.22
C GLY A 119 12.54 38.76 15.50
N ASP A 120 11.81 38.16 14.58
CA ASP A 120 12.34 37.08 13.74
C ASP A 120 13.46 37.62 12.81
N PRO A 121 14.66 37.03 12.82
CA PRO A 121 15.76 37.48 11.96
C PRO A 121 15.49 37.25 10.46
N ASN A 122 14.51 36.41 10.11
CA ASN A 122 14.15 36.15 8.74
C ASN A 122 12.84 36.85 8.32
N PRO A 123 12.93 37.99 7.62
CA PRO A 123 11.77 38.79 7.24
C PRO A 123 10.79 38.00 6.31
N LYS A 124 11.25 36.96 5.65
CA LYS A 124 10.43 36.12 4.78
C LYS A 124 9.35 35.35 5.56
N HIS A 125 9.56 35.05 6.83
CA HIS A 125 8.57 34.39 7.66
C HIS A 125 7.29 35.24 7.81
N ALA A 126 7.41 36.57 7.81
CA ALA A 126 6.27 37.47 7.87
C ALA A 126 5.38 37.42 6.63
N LEU A 127 5.95 37.05 5.48
CA LEU A 127 5.24 36.99 4.19
C LEU A 127 4.43 35.69 4.00
N ILE A 128 4.55 34.70 4.90
CA ILE A 128 3.83 33.43 4.75
C ILE A 128 2.37 33.67 5.20
N ASP A 129 1.45 33.45 4.27
CA ASP A 129 0.01 33.51 4.54
C ASP A 129 -0.52 32.09 4.84
N PHE A 130 -1.03 31.89 6.07
CA PHE A 130 -1.63 30.65 6.52
C PHE A 130 -3.16 30.64 6.41
N THR A 131 -3.79 31.73 5.96
CA THR A 131 -5.25 31.89 5.96
C THR A 131 -5.97 30.74 5.27
N LYS A 132 -5.51 30.34 4.08
CA LYS A 132 -6.11 29.21 3.34
C LYS A 132 -5.81 27.86 3.98
N LEU A 133 -4.65 27.69 4.60
CA LEU A 133 -4.23 26.44 5.25
C LEU A 133 -5.02 26.20 6.53
N LEU A 134 -5.26 27.26 7.29
CA LEU A 134 -5.96 27.21 8.58
C LEU A 134 -7.47 27.51 8.44
N ALA A 135 -7.95 27.74 7.23
CA ALA A 135 -9.37 27.96 6.99
C ALA A 135 -10.19 26.77 7.48
N ARG A 136 -11.17 27.05 8.33
CA ARG A 136 -12.11 26.05 8.81
C ARG A 136 -13.08 25.68 7.69
N ILE A 137 -13.32 24.38 7.50
CA ILE A 137 -14.35 23.90 6.58
C ILE A 137 -15.70 24.14 7.24
N ASP A 138 -16.67 24.63 6.47
CA ASP A 138 -18.02 24.93 6.92
C ASP A 138 -18.65 23.75 7.70
N ASN A 139 -19.37 24.07 8.78
CA ASN A 139 -19.84 23.14 9.81
C ASN A 139 -20.88 22.10 9.37
N SER A 140 -21.29 22.11 8.10
CA SER A 140 -22.29 21.17 7.56
C SER A 140 -21.73 19.77 7.23
N ALA A 141 -20.41 19.61 7.16
CA ALA A 141 -19.77 18.34 6.83
C ALA A 141 -18.95 17.79 8.00
N ALA A 142 -18.94 16.46 8.15
CA ALA A 142 -18.05 15.82 9.11
C ALA A 142 -16.58 16.16 8.81
N ILE A 143 -15.86 16.67 9.82
CA ILE A 143 -14.44 17.06 9.72
C ILE A 143 -13.50 15.86 9.78
N ARG A 144 -14.02 14.66 10.10
CA ARG A 144 -13.32 13.39 10.18
C ARG A 144 -14.06 12.30 9.38
N HIS A 145 -13.43 11.16 9.21
CA HIS A 145 -14.04 9.98 8.59
C HIS A 145 -15.15 9.42 9.51
N VAL A 146 -16.39 9.37 9.01
CA VAL A 146 -17.57 8.90 9.75
C VAL A 146 -18.37 7.86 8.96
N THR A 147 -17.90 7.47 7.78
CA THR A 147 -18.58 6.50 6.91
C THR A 147 -17.54 5.55 6.33
N ASP A 148 -17.89 4.27 6.25
CA ASP A 148 -17.05 3.28 5.60
C ASP A 148 -16.91 3.58 4.11
N GLN A 149 -15.73 3.30 3.57
CA GLN A 149 -15.49 3.41 2.14
C GLN A 149 -15.95 2.12 1.45
N GLU A 150 -16.85 2.24 0.48
CA GLU A 150 -17.16 1.13 -0.42
C GLU A 150 -15.98 0.88 -1.36
N HIS A 151 -15.32 -0.25 -1.22
CA HIS A 151 -14.16 -0.63 -2.01
C HIS A 151 -14.50 -1.43 -3.25
N GLY A 152 -15.76 -1.89 -3.40
CA GLY A 152 -16.19 -2.72 -4.52
C GLY A 152 -15.52 -4.10 -4.58
N ILE A 153 -14.95 -4.58 -3.46
CA ILE A 153 -14.20 -5.84 -3.41
C ILE A 153 -15.12 -7.06 -3.63
N SER A 154 -16.40 -6.95 -3.26
CA SER A 154 -17.38 -8.01 -3.45
C SER A 154 -17.70 -8.35 -4.92
N THR A 155 -17.31 -7.47 -5.84
CA THR A 155 -17.63 -7.61 -7.28
C THR A 155 -16.42 -7.92 -8.15
N VAL A 156 -15.24 -8.10 -7.56
CA VAL A 156 -14.02 -8.43 -8.33
C VAL A 156 -14.06 -9.85 -8.87
N LYS A 157 -13.35 -10.09 -9.97
CA LYS A 157 -13.31 -11.38 -10.67
C LYS A 157 -12.95 -12.55 -9.76
N ASP A 158 -12.05 -12.33 -8.81
CA ASP A 158 -11.58 -13.35 -7.86
C ASP A 158 -12.72 -13.96 -7.03
N VAL A 159 -13.76 -13.19 -6.69
CA VAL A 159 -14.91 -13.72 -5.93
C VAL A 159 -15.55 -14.87 -6.70
N THR A 160 -15.84 -14.66 -7.98
CA THR A 160 -16.46 -15.71 -8.83
C THR A 160 -15.53 -16.90 -9.06
N ILE A 161 -14.20 -16.67 -9.12
CA ILE A 161 -13.23 -17.74 -9.26
C ILE A 161 -13.15 -18.55 -7.96
N ILE A 162 -13.10 -17.91 -6.79
CA ILE A 162 -13.05 -18.56 -5.48
C ILE A 162 -14.29 -19.42 -5.26
N ASP A 163 -15.48 -18.90 -5.58
CA ASP A 163 -16.73 -19.63 -5.43
C ASP A 163 -16.77 -20.89 -6.33
N ALA A 164 -16.30 -20.78 -7.57
CA ALA A 164 -16.25 -21.92 -8.49
C ALA A 164 -15.11 -22.90 -8.21
N ALA A 165 -14.07 -22.47 -7.50
CA ALA A 165 -12.88 -23.27 -7.17
C ALA A 165 -12.97 -23.98 -5.81
N GLN A 166 -14.12 -24.01 -5.14
CA GLN A 166 -14.25 -24.58 -3.78
C GLN A 166 -13.77 -26.03 -3.68
N GLU A 167 -14.04 -26.87 -4.69
CA GLU A 167 -13.56 -28.26 -4.71
C GLU A 167 -12.03 -28.36 -4.78
N ALA A 168 -11.37 -27.42 -5.47
CA ALA A 168 -9.91 -27.33 -5.48
C ALA A 168 -9.37 -26.82 -4.15
N ILE A 169 -10.00 -25.78 -3.57
CA ILE A 169 -9.54 -25.13 -2.35
C ILE A 169 -9.80 -26.02 -1.12
N GLU A 170 -10.95 -26.69 -1.04
CA GLU A 170 -11.32 -27.46 0.13
C GLU A 170 -10.83 -28.92 0.08
N HIS A 171 -10.79 -29.50 -1.10
CA HIS A 171 -10.57 -30.95 -1.28
C HIS A 171 -9.38 -31.31 -2.19
N GLU A 172 -8.59 -30.31 -2.65
CA GLU A 172 -7.44 -30.48 -3.54
C GLU A 172 -7.79 -31.22 -4.86
N LYS A 173 -9.07 -31.21 -5.26
CA LYS A 173 -9.51 -31.81 -6.51
C LYS A 173 -9.16 -30.92 -7.70
N GLU A 174 -8.82 -31.53 -8.82
CA GLU A 174 -8.59 -30.80 -10.05
C GLU A 174 -9.85 -30.07 -10.52
N VAL A 175 -9.74 -28.75 -10.73
CA VAL A 175 -10.81 -27.88 -11.22
C VAL A 175 -10.30 -27.09 -12.41
N SER A 176 -11.08 -27.04 -13.48
CA SER A 176 -10.80 -26.27 -14.68
C SER A 176 -11.94 -25.26 -14.94
N LEU A 177 -11.58 -23.97 -15.04
CA LEU A 177 -12.52 -22.87 -15.20
C LEU A 177 -12.19 -22.06 -16.44
N GLU A 178 -13.18 -21.39 -17.03
CA GLU A 178 -13.00 -20.47 -18.15
C GLU A 178 -13.78 -19.18 -17.93
N TYR A 179 -13.10 -18.02 -18.11
CA TYR A 179 -13.68 -16.68 -17.94
C TYR A 179 -13.28 -15.74 -19.08
N THR A 180 -14.12 -14.76 -19.34
CA THR A 180 -13.72 -13.54 -20.05
C THR A 180 -13.11 -12.57 -19.06
N ILE A 181 -12.11 -11.80 -19.52
CA ILE A 181 -11.44 -10.79 -18.69
C ILE A 181 -11.31 -9.47 -19.45
N ALA A 182 -11.44 -8.38 -18.72
CA ALA A 182 -11.28 -7.03 -19.24
C ALA A 182 -10.18 -6.27 -18.47
N ASN A 183 -9.68 -5.18 -19.02
CA ASN A 183 -8.63 -4.36 -18.39
C ASN A 183 -9.07 -3.68 -17.08
N THR A 184 -10.35 -3.67 -16.79
CA THR A 184 -10.91 -3.25 -15.50
C THR A 184 -10.76 -4.30 -14.40
N ASP A 185 -10.56 -5.58 -14.76
CA ASP A 185 -10.32 -6.68 -13.82
C ASP A 185 -8.86 -6.66 -13.39
N ARG A 186 -8.55 -5.85 -12.37
CA ARG A 186 -7.19 -5.67 -11.84
C ARG A 186 -6.88 -6.68 -10.75
N ALA A 187 -5.61 -7.02 -10.63
CA ALA A 187 -5.06 -7.91 -9.59
C ALA A 187 -5.79 -9.26 -9.50
N THR A 188 -6.37 -9.73 -10.62
CA THR A 188 -7.02 -11.05 -10.70
C THR A 188 -6.05 -12.14 -10.29
N GLY A 189 -6.45 -12.99 -9.34
CA GLY A 189 -5.62 -14.04 -8.74
C GLY A 189 -5.05 -13.68 -7.37
N ALA A 190 -5.00 -12.40 -7.00
CA ALA A 190 -4.42 -11.98 -5.72
C ALA A 190 -5.28 -12.39 -4.52
N MET A 191 -6.59 -12.20 -4.60
CA MET A 191 -7.50 -12.60 -3.52
C MET A 191 -7.62 -14.12 -3.45
N LEU A 192 -7.72 -14.80 -4.58
CA LEU A 192 -7.69 -16.26 -4.69
C LEU A 192 -6.43 -16.82 -3.99
N SER A 193 -5.27 -16.27 -4.31
CA SER A 193 -4.00 -16.66 -3.70
C SER A 193 -3.98 -16.43 -2.20
N GLY A 194 -4.57 -15.33 -1.74
CA GLY A 194 -4.71 -15.04 -0.31
C GLY A 194 -5.56 -16.08 0.43
N VAL A 195 -6.66 -16.54 -0.17
CA VAL A 195 -7.52 -17.60 0.39
C VAL A 195 -6.76 -18.93 0.48
N ILE A 196 -6.08 -19.33 -0.60
CA ILE A 196 -5.29 -20.57 -0.63
C ILE A 196 -4.13 -20.50 0.37
N ALA A 197 -3.35 -19.39 0.38
CA ALA A 197 -2.22 -19.22 1.29
C ALA A 197 -2.64 -19.19 2.77
N LYS A 198 -3.82 -18.66 3.08
CA LYS A 198 -4.36 -18.70 4.45
C LYS A 198 -4.59 -20.13 4.94
N LYS A 199 -4.96 -21.05 4.04
CA LYS A 199 -5.24 -22.46 4.36
C LYS A 199 -4.01 -23.35 4.31
N TYR A 200 -3.16 -23.17 3.28
CA TYR A 200 -2.05 -24.08 2.96
C TYR A 200 -0.66 -23.47 3.20
N GLY A 201 -0.57 -22.19 3.57
CA GLY A 201 0.70 -21.48 3.74
C GLY A 201 1.50 -21.39 2.42
N GLU A 202 2.81 -21.43 2.53
CA GLU A 202 3.74 -21.37 1.38
C GLU A 202 3.66 -22.59 0.45
N LYS A 203 3.16 -23.71 0.96
CA LYS A 203 3.04 -24.95 0.19
C LYS A 203 2.03 -24.84 -0.96
N GLY A 204 0.98 -24.02 -0.78
CA GLY A 204 -0.11 -23.90 -1.75
C GLY A 204 -0.86 -25.20 -2.00
N LEU A 205 -1.45 -25.32 -3.18
CA LEU A 205 -2.12 -26.53 -3.67
C LEU A 205 -1.15 -27.47 -4.42
N PRO A 206 -1.47 -28.76 -4.55
CA PRO A 206 -0.75 -29.65 -5.45
C PRO A 206 -0.70 -29.14 -6.89
N GLU A 207 0.32 -29.53 -7.67
CA GLU A 207 0.44 -29.10 -9.06
C GLU A 207 -0.83 -29.41 -9.87
N HIS A 208 -1.20 -28.50 -10.75
CA HIS A 208 -2.35 -28.62 -11.66
C HIS A 208 -3.74 -28.70 -10.99
N THR A 209 -3.86 -28.41 -9.70
CA THR A 209 -5.13 -28.50 -8.98
C THR A 209 -6.16 -27.50 -9.51
N LEU A 210 -5.74 -26.24 -9.74
CA LEU A 210 -6.65 -25.20 -10.24
C LEU A 210 -6.15 -24.63 -11.58
N ASN A 211 -6.87 -24.88 -12.64
CA ASN A 211 -6.57 -24.42 -13.99
C ASN A 211 -7.63 -23.40 -14.44
N VAL A 212 -7.22 -22.14 -14.64
CA VAL A 212 -8.15 -21.08 -15.06
C VAL A 212 -7.71 -20.52 -16.39
N LYS A 213 -8.59 -20.61 -17.38
CA LYS A 213 -8.40 -20.03 -18.69
C LYS A 213 -9.16 -18.71 -18.80
N PHE A 214 -8.47 -17.68 -19.30
CA PHE A 214 -9.04 -16.36 -19.55
C PHE A 214 -8.97 -16.02 -21.03
N LYS A 215 -9.96 -15.29 -21.52
CA LYS A 215 -10.00 -14.71 -22.86
C LYS A 215 -10.23 -13.21 -22.77
N GLY A 216 -9.37 -12.40 -23.36
CA GLY A 216 -9.50 -10.94 -23.40
C GLY A 216 -8.24 -10.20 -22.99
N SER A 217 -8.41 -8.95 -22.56
CA SER A 217 -7.31 -8.08 -22.12
C SER A 217 -7.32 -8.00 -20.60
N ALA A 218 -6.34 -8.62 -19.94
CA ALA A 218 -6.26 -8.63 -18.50
C ALA A 218 -5.77 -7.27 -17.95
N GLY A 219 -6.36 -6.84 -16.83
CA GLY A 219 -5.99 -5.61 -16.14
C GLY A 219 -4.63 -5.69 -15.47
N GLN A 220 -4.20 -4.57 -14.91
CA GLN A 220 -2.93 -4.44 -14.19
C GLN A 220 -2.79 -5.47 -13.08
N SER A 221 -1.58 -6.03 -12.92
CA SER A 221 -1.23 -7.02 -11.89
C SER A 221 -1.99 -8.36 -12.02
N PHE A 222 -2.29 -8.78 -13.25
CA PHE A 222 -2.88 -10.10 -13.50
C PHE A 222 -1.95 -11.20 -12.97
N GLY A 223 -2.50 -12.14 -12.20
CA GLY A 223 -1.74 -13.22 -11.56
C GLY A 223 -0.80 -12.75 -10.45
N ALA A 224 -1.04 -11.58 -9.86
CA ALA A 224 -0.24 -11.11 -8.74
C ALA A 224 -0.32 -12.08 -7.55
N PHE A 225 0.85 -12.37 -6.95
CA PHE A 225 1.03 -13.27 -5.80
C PHE A 225 0.55 -14.71 -6.02
N LEU A 226 0.41 -15.15 -7.27
CA LEU A 226 -0.15 -16.46 -7.59
C LEU A 226 0.65 -17.58 -6.92
N VAL A 227 -0.07 -18.42 -6.16
CA VAL A 227 0.49 -19.47 -5.30
C VAL A 227 0.66 -20.80 -6.06
N PRO A 228 1.47 -21.77 -5.54
CA PRO A 228 1.61 -23.09 -6.13
C PRO A 228 0.27 -23.80 -6.36
N GLY A 229 0.20 -24.60 -7.41
CA GLY A 229 -0.99 -25.38 -7.81
C GLY A 229 -2.03 -24.62 -8.60
N VAL A 230 -1.88 -23.30 -8.76
CA VAL A 230 -2.75 -22.45 -9.58
C VAL A 230 -2.10 -22.15 -10.92
N ASN A 231 -2.79 -22.45 -12.02
CA ASN A 231 -2.35 -22.21 -13.39
C ASN A 231 -3.31 -21.24 -14.08
N PHE A 232 -2.82 -20.09 -14.50
CA PHE A 232 -3.55 -19.12 -15.29
C PHE A 232 -3.07 -19.17 -16.75
N LYS A 233 -4.02 -19.34 -17.67
CA LYS A 233 -3.77 -19.26 -19.11
C LYS A 233 -4.61 -18.14 -19.69
N LEU A 234 -3.96 -17.09 -20.20
CA LEU A 234 -4.60 -15.96 -20.85
C LEU A 234 -4.46 -16.06 -22.36
N GLU A 235 -5.57 -16.17 -23.07
CA GLU A 235 -5.65 -15.98 -24.51
C GLU A 235 -6.00 -14.52 -24.79
N GLY A 236 -5.00 -13.70 -25.07
CA GLY A 236 -5.13 -12.25 -25.19
C GLY A 236 -3.85 -11.51 -24.81
N GLU A 237 -4.00 -10.42 -24.10
CA GLU A 237 -2.91 -9.56 -23.65
C GLU A 237 -3.05 -9.21 -22.16
N ALA A 238 -1.94 -8.92 -21.50
CA ALA A 238 -1.90 -8.51 -20.11
C ALA A 238 -1.32 -7.09 -19.97
N ASN A 239 -1.81 -6.36 -19.00
CA ASN A 239 -1.30 -5.03 -18.66
C ASN A 239 -0.03 -5.12 -17.78
N ASP A 240 0.45 -3.98 -17.23
CA ASP A 240 1.64 -3.89 -16.39
C ASP A 240 1.57 -4.79 -15.15
N TYR A 241 2.75 -5.12 -14.60
CA TYR A 241 2.92 -5.92 -13.38
C TYR A 241 2.34 -7.34 -13.46
N LEU A 242 2.32 -7.95 -14.65
CA LEU A 242 1.97 -9.35 -14.80
C LEU A 242 2.81 -10.22 -13.85
N GLY A 243 2.16 -11.06 -13.04
CA GLY A 243 2.82 -11.97 -12.12
C GLY A 243 3.60 -11.28 -11.00
N LYS A 244 3.24 -10.06 -10.62
CA LYS A 244 3.87 -9.36 -9.49
C LYS A 244 3.86 -10.23 -8.24
N GLY A 245 5.03 -10.47 -7.63
CA GLY A 245 5.16 -11.30 -6.43
C GLY A 245 4.72 -12.76 -6.64
N LEU A 246 4.80 -13.29 -7.87
CA LEU A 246 4.49 -14.69 -8.17
C LEU A 246 5.27 -15.62 -7.24
N SER A 247 4.58 -16.48 -6.49
CA SER A 247 5.17 -17.28 -5.42
C SER A 247 5.08 -18.81 -5.65
N GLY A 248 4.91 -19.23 -6.92
CA GLY A 248 4.90 -20.65 -7.28
C GLY A 248 3.78 -21.07 -8.22
N GLY A 249 2.84 -20.19 -8.54
CA GLY A 249 1.84 -20.43 -9.58
C GLY A 249 2.44 -20.35 -11.00
N ARG A 250 1.64 -20.68 -11.99
CA ARG A 250 2.05 -20.63 -13.41
C ARG A 250 1.15 -19.68 -14.18
N ILE A 251 1.74 -18.84 -15.02
CA ILE A 251 1.02 -17.93 -15.91
C ILE A 251 1.52 -18.15 -17.35
N ALA A 252 0.59 -18.35 -18.28
CA ALA A 252 0.86 -18.40 -19.71
C ALA A 252 0.01 -17.35 -20.42
N VAL A 253 0.64 -16.44 -21.18
CA VAL A 253 -0.03 -15.47 -22.04
C VAL A 253 0.18 -15.85 -23.48
N LEU A 254 -0.87 -15.98 -24.23
CA LEU A 254 -0.87 -16.41 -25.64
C LEU A 254 -1.66 -15.39 -26.46
N PRO A 255 -1.21 -15.02 -27.66
CA PRO A 255 -2.01 -14.21 -28.54
C PRO A 255 -3.34 -14.92 -28.88
N PRO A 256 -4.41 -14.18 -29.18
CA PRO A 256 -5.66 -14.80 -29.61
C PRO A 256 -5.45 -15.69 -30.85
N ILE A 257 -6.07 -16.87 -30.88
CA ILE A 257 -5.92 -17.87 -31.97
C ILE A 257 -6.16 -17.27 -33.36
N ARG A 258 -7.02 -16.25 -33.43
CA ARG A 258 -7.37 -15.57 -34.71
C ARG A 258 -6.55 -14.32 -34.99
N SER A 259 -5.50 -14.06 -34.19
CA SER A 259 -4.62 -12.89 -34.42
C SER A 259 -3.78 -13.08 -35.67
N ASN A 260 -3.63 -12.01 -36.44
CA ASN A 260 -2.81 -11.98 -37.66
C ASN A 260 -1.40 -11.44 -37.42
N PHE A 261 -0.97 -11.32 -36.16
CA PHE A 261 0.35 -10.80 -35.80
C PHE A 261 1.24 -11.89 -35.19
N GLU A 262 2.53 -11.71 -35.35
CA GLU A 262 3.55 -12.57 -34.71
C GLU A 262 3.81 -12.06 -33.29
N ALA A 263 3.64 -12.93 -32.28
CA ALA A 263 3.76 -12.54 -30.86
C ALA A 263 5.15 -11.98 -30.52
N GLU A 264 6.21 -12.52 -31.13
CA GLU A 264 7.58 -12.08 -30.89
C GLU A 264 7.86 -10.66 -31.40
N LYS A 265 7.04 -10.16 -32.34
CA LYS A 265 7.16 -8.82 -32.92
C LYS A 265 6.20 -7.81 -32.32
N ASN A 266 5.39 -8.23 -31.34
CA ASN A 266 4.36 -7.40 -30.74
C ASN A 266 4.37 -7.50 -29.23
N THR A 267 3.83 -6.48 -28.56
CA THR A 267 3.68 -6.45 -27.11
C THR A 267 2.39 -7.16 -26.73
N ILE A 268 2.49 -8.29 -26.00
CA ILE A 268 1.36 -9.05 -25.46
C ILE A 268 1.28 -8.97 -23.93
N ALA A 269 2.24 -8.32 -23.30
CA ALA A 269 2.26 -8.03 -21.87
C ALA A 269 2.88 -6.64 -21.65
N GLY A 270 2.42 -5.93 -20.64
CA GLY A 270 2.90 -4.60 -20.27
C GLY A 270 4.30 -4.61 -19.64
N ASN A 271 4.63 -3.53 -18.93
CA ASN A 271 5.94 -3.35 -18.29
C ASN A 271 6.02 -4.03 -16.91
N THR A 272 7.26 -4.15 -16.40
CA THR A 272 7.55 -4.57 -15.03
C THR A 272 6.97 -5.96 -14.72
N LEU A 273 7.25 -6.93 -15.58
CA LEU A 273 6.85 -8.32 -15.40
C LEU A 273 7.55 -8.93 -14.20
N LEU A 274 6.86 -9.82 -13.47
CA LEU A 274 7.40 -10.61 -12.36
C LEU A 274 8.10 -9.76 -11.27
N TYR A 275 7.65 -8.55 -11.05
CA TYR A 275 8.23 -7.66 -10.04
C TYR A 275 8.15 -8.27 -8.63
N GLY A 276 9.30 -8.59 -8.03
CA GLY A 276 9.39 -9.19 -6.70
C GLY A 276 8.98 -10.68 -6.65
N ALA A 277 9.01 -11.38 -7.77
CA ALA A 277 8.78 -12.81 -7.85
C ALA A 277 10.08 -13.60 -7.60
#